data_f6205489173d4341ad6669bcc2316ef4
#
_entry.id   f6205489173d4341ad6669bcc2316ef4
#
_cell.length_a   1.000
_cell.length_b   1.000
_cell.length_c   1.000
_cell.angle_alpha   90.00
_cell.angle_beta   90.00
_cell.angle_gamma   90.00
#
_symmetry.space_group_name_H-M   'P 1'
#
loop_
_entity.id
_entity.type
_entity.pdbx_description
1 polymer ?
#
loop_
_entity_poly.entity_id
_entity_poly.type
_entity_poly.pdbx_seq_one_letter_code
_entity_poly.pdbx_strand_id
1 'polypeptide(L)'
;MRIARIIAPLAGILLAACGSANKKAAETPKDQLLNFLSASVAKGDILYGHQDDLCYGHAWKVEDWEADSLTRSDVKDVTGKYPAVMGLELGGIEMGDKASLDSVDFNLIRKAALTHAQSGGIVTISWHPRNPLTGGDAWDVSSDQVVKALLEGGELHDLFNVWMVRMGDFLESLGDIPVIFRPWHENSGSWFWWGARLCTAQEYKDLFRATWTYLVKDRGLTNLVWCYSPNSGISPDEYMSRYPGDDIVDLLGVDHYEFVAPDGLEASGQRFADELQRSLSILQALGIGHDKPICLSETGLESLPDPTWWTNVLYPAIKDYPIAYALTWRNAHDQEKHFYAPWEGFEGAADFKAFSELEDIKFLD
;
A
#
# COMPACT_ATOMS: atom_id res chain seq x y z
N MET A 1 -81.20 21.85 25.76
CA MET A 1 -81.04 22.19 24.31
C MET A 1 -79.67 22.86 24.14
N ARG A 2 -78.84 22.33 23.30
CA ARG A 2 -77.41 22.55 23.22
C ARG A 2 -77.05 23.90 22.64
N ILE A 3 -76.18 24.63 23.34
CA ILE A 3 -75.60 25.89 22.92
C ILE A 3 -74.30 25.59 22.19
N ALA A 4 -74.19 25.93 20.94
CA ALA A 4 -72.95 25.82 20.14
C ALA A 4 -72.07 27.05 20.39
N ARG A 5 -70.83 26.80 20.86
CA ARG A 5 -69.78 27.83 20.96
C ARG A 5 -68.97 27.82 19.69
N ILE A 6 -68.94 28.98 19.05
CA ILE A 6 -68.07 29.28 17.89
C ILE A 6 -66.71 29.68 18.45
N ILE A 7 -65.66 28.98 18.07
CA ILE A 7 -64.28 29.33 18.37
C ILE A 7 -63.65 29.84 17.06
N ALA A 8 -63.21 31.10 17.05
CA ALA A 8 -62.45 31.68 15.98
C ALA A 8 -60.99 31.20 15.99
N PRO A 9 -60.33 30.98 14.84
CA PRO A 9 -58.94 30.57 14.85
C PRO A 9 -58.00 31.80 14.93
N LEU A 10 -57.10 31.79 15.90
CA LEU A 10 -55.93 32.65 15.96
C LEU A 10 -54.95 32.23 14.84
N ALA A 11 -54.65 33.15 13.94
CA ALA A 11 -53.61 33.01 12.96
C ALA A 11 -52.22 33.16 13.65
N GLY A 12 -51.55 32.06 13.91
CA GLY A 12 -50.16 32.05 14.35
C GLY A 12 -49.22 32.29 13.16
N ILE A 13 -48.47 33.37 13.21
CA ILE A 13 -47.37 33.65 12.26
C ILE A 13 -46.23 32.68 12.61
N LEU A 14 -46.03 31.64 11.78
CA LEU A 14 -44.81 30.82 11.80
C LEU A 14 -43.67 31.61 11.14
N LEU A 15 -42.78 32.15 11.94
CA LEU A 15 -41.45 32.57 11.51
C LEU A 15 -40.65 31.31 11.16
N ALA A 16 -40.53 31.02 9.88
CA ALA A 16 -39.60 30.02 9.36
C ALA A 16 -38.17 30.52 9.57
N ALA A 17 -37.54 30.09 10.64
CA ALA A 17 -36.11 30.20 10.81
C ALA A 17 -35.44 29.24 9.79
N CYS A 18 -34.97 29.78 8.65
CA CYS A 18 -34.03 29.11 7.76
C CYS A 18 -32.70 28.91 8.49
N GLY A 19 -32.62 27.91 9.30
CA GLY A 19 -31.35 27.35 9.72
C GLY A 19 -30.73 26.59 8.55
N SER A 20 -29.75 27.19 7.89
CA SER A 20 -28.86 26.46 6.98
C SER A 20 -28.10 25.41 7.81
N ALA A 21 -28.68 24.23 7.89
CA ALA A 21 -27.90 23.05 8.32
C ALA A 21 -26.80 22.86 7.28
N ASN A 22 -25.58 23.25 7.61
CA ASN A 22 -24.39 22.79 6.90
C ASN A 22 -24.44 21.25 6.86
N LYS A 23 -24.93 20.68 5.77
CA LYS A 23 -24.73 19.27 5.50
C LYS A 23 -23.22 19.08 5.38
N LYS A 24 -22.61 18.49 6.42
CA LYS A 24 -21.25 18.01 6.31
C LYS A 24 -21.19 17.14 5.04
N ALA A 25 -20.30 17.45 4.13
CA ALA A 25 -20.12 16.63 2.92
C ALA A 25 -19.95 15.18 3.37
N ALA A 26 -20.55 14.26 2.64
CA ALA A 26 -20.36 12.84 2.95
C ALA A 26 -18.86 12.50 2.86
N GLU A 27 -18.35 11.77 3.82
CA GLU A 27 -16.95 11.30 3.86
C GLU A 27 -16.68 10.44 2.63
N THR A 28 -15.59 10.73 1.93
CA THR A 28 -15.17 9.91 0.77
C THR A 28 -14.63 8.56 1.22
N PRO A 29 -14.60 7.50 0.37
CA PRO A 29 -13.97 6.23 0.69
C PRO A 29 -12.50 6.39 1.14
N LYS A 30 -11.77 7.32 0.52
CA LYS A 30 -10.42 7.71 0.92
C LYS A 30 -10.38 8.24 2.36
N ASP A 31 -11.27 9.20 2.70
CA ASP A 31 -11.32 9.77 4.04
C ASP A 31 -11.67 8.72 5.09
N GLN A 32 -12.58 7.80 4.76
CA GLN A 32 -12.95 6.69 5.63
C GLN A 32 -11.76 5.77 5.92
N LEU A 33 -10.95 5.42 4.90
CA LEU A 33 -9.75 4.63 5.10
C LEU A 33 -8.72 5.37 5.96
N LEU A 34 -8.43 6.63 5.68
CA LEU A 34 -7.48 7.44 6.47
C LEU A 34 -7.91 7.58 7.93
N ASN A 35 -9.21 7.79 8.17
CA ASN A 35 -9.78 7.83 9.52
C ASN A 35 -9.69 6.48 10.22
N PHE A 36 -9.92 5.37 9.50
CA PHE A 36 -9.75 4.03 10.04
C PHE A 36 -8.29 3.75 10.44
N LEU A 37 -7.31 4.05 9.56
CA LEU A 37 -5.88 3.90 9.85
C LEU A 37 -5.48 4.72 11.08
N SER A 38 -5.90 5.98 11.14
CA SER A 38 -5.61 6.87 12.27
C SER A 38 -6.24 6.36 13.59
N ALA A 39 -7.46 5.82 13.51
CA ALA A 39 -8.14 5.26 14.68
C ALA A 39 -7.49 3.95 15.16
N SER A 40 -6.99 3.12 14.25
CA SER A 40 -6.24 1.90 14.58
C SER A 40 -4.93 2.23 15.27
N VAL A 41 -4.16 3.16 14.72
CA VAL A 41 -2.92 3.67 15.34
C VAL A 41 -3.18 4.26 16.73
N ALA A 42 -4.25 5.03 16.89
CA ALA A 42 -4.61 5.62 18.20
C ALA A 42 -4.94 4.58 19.27
N LYS A 43 -5.31 3.35 18.89
CA LYS A 43 -5.51 2.21 19.79
C LYS A 43 -4.22 1.43 20.06
N GLY A 44 -3.15 1.71 19.33
CA GLY A 44 -1.92 0.94 19.33
C GLY A 44 -1.97 -0.29 18.41
N ASP A 45 -2.97 -0.38 17.53
CA ASP A 45 -3.11 -1.49 16.59
C ASP A 45 -2.17 -1.33 15.40
N ILE A 46 -1.48 -2.39 14.99
CA ILE A 46 -0.67 -2.51 13.77
C ILE A 46 -1.33 -3.56 12.89
N LEU A 47 -1.75 -3.19 11.69
CA LEU A 47 -2.36 -4.12 10.74
C LEU A 47 -1.27 -4.95 10.05
N TYR A 48 -1.41 -6.28 10.04
CA TYR A 48 -0.50 -7.14 9.28
C TYR A 48 -0.90 -7.19 7.81
N GLY A 49 0.08 -7.05 6.92
CA GLY A 49 -0.10 -7.13 5.47
C GLY A 49 0.74 -8.22 4.82
N HIS A 50 0.25 -8.74 3.68
CA HIS A 50 0.97 -9.68 2.84
C HIS A 50 0.72 -9.40 1.36
N GLN A 51 1.76 -9.51 0.54
CA GLN A 51 1.69 -9.26 -0.89
C GLN A 51 1.10 -10.45 -1.63
N ASP A 52 0.12 -10.20 -2.54
CA ASP A 52 -0.52 -11.14 -3.47
C ASP A 52 -1.21 -12.37 -2.83
N ASP A 53 -1.51 -12.32 -1.55
CA ASP A 53 -1.92 -13.45 -0.69
C ASP A 53 -3.10 -14.29 -1.23
N LEU A 54 -4.06 -13.69 -1.97
CA LEU A 54 -5.20 -14.39 -2.57
C LEU A 54 -4.97 -14.83 -4.02
N CYS A 55 -3.85 -14.44 -4.62
CA CYS A 55 -3.54 -14.76 -6.02
C CYS A 55 -2.68 -16.03 -6.12
N TYR A 56 -1.74 -16.16 -5.23
CA TYR A 56 -0.81 -17.29 -5.12
C TYR A 56 -0.13 -17.31 -3.75
N GLY A 57 0.57 -18.38 -3.45
CA GLY A 57 1.43 -18.54 -2.29
C GLY A 57 2.52 -19.57 -2.56
N HIS A 58 3.21 -20.05 -1.54
CA HIS A 58 4.28 -21.00 -1.68
C HIS A 58 3.78 -22.29 -2.37
N ALA A 59 4.33 -22.60 -3.55
CA ALA A 59 4.00 -23.77 -4.36
C ALA A 59 2.52 -23.90 -4.82
N TRP A 60 1.79 -22.80 -4.87
CA TRP A 60 0.44 -22.77 -5.44
C TRP A 60 0.12 -21.42 -6.08
N LYS A 61 -0.78 -21.44 -7.07
CA LYS A 61 -1.38 -20.23 -7.66
C LYS A 61 -2.82 -20.52 -8.08
N VAL A 62 -3.60 -19.47 -8.26
CA VAL A 62 -4.93 -19.56 -8.86
C VAL A 62 -4.77 -19.75 -10.36
N GLU A 63 -5.25 -20.90 -10.90
CA GLU A 63 -5.16 -21.23 -12.31
C GLU A 63 -6.38 -20.76 -13.11
N ASP A 64 -7.57 -20.85 -12.53
CA ASP A 64 -8.84 -20.43 -13.13
C ASP A 64 -9.50 -19.37 -12.25
N TRP A 65 -9.17 -18.13 -12.51
CA TRP A 65 -9.66 -17.00 -11.71
C TRP A 65 -11.18 -16.80 -11.81
N GLU A 66 -11.84 -17.27 -12.87
CA GLU A 66 -13.30 -17.17 -13.02
C GLU A 66 -14.01 -18.11 -12.05
N ALA A 67 -13.53 -19.33 -11.93
CA ALA A 67 -14.14 -20.38 -11.11
C ALA A 67 -13.67 -20.36 -9.64
N ASP A 68 -12.46 -19.85 -9.35
CA ASP A 68 -11.88 -19.87 -8.00
C ASP A 68 -12.63 -18.93 -7.05
N SER A 69 -12.86 -19.36 -5.82
CA SER A 69 -13.51 -18.56 -4.76
C SER A 69 -12.56 -17.65 -3.98
N LEU A 70 -11.23 -17.71 -4.25
CA LEU A 70 -10.19 -16.95 -3.61
C LEU A 70 -10.20 -17.07 -2.07
N THR A 71 -10.26 -18.30 -1.59
CA THR A 71 -10.31 -18.60 -0.13
C THR A 71 -9.01 -19.15 0.41
N ARG A 72 -8.05 -19.48 -0.46
CA ARG A 72 -6.71 -19.97 -0.09
C ARG A 72 -5.78 -18.81 0.22
N SER A 73 -4.99 -18.96 1.26
CA SER A 73 -4.02 -18.00 1.74
C SER A 73 -3.00 -18.71 2.62
N ASP A 74 -1.71 -18.55 2.35
CA ASP A 74 -0.64 -19.10 3.20
C ASP A 74 -0.74 -18.54 4.62
N VAL A 75 -1.07 -17.26 4.75
CA VAL A 75 -1.26 -16.57 6.04
C VAL A 75 -2.40 -17.20 6.82
N LYS A 76 -3.55 -17.42 6.16
CA LYS A 76 -4.73 -18.02 6.80
C LYS A 76 -4.51 -19.47 7.16
N ASP A 77 -3.80 -20.24 6.35
CA ASP A 77 -3.54 -21.66 6.60
C ASP A 77 -2.74 -21.84 7.91
N VAL A 78 -1.88 -20.85 8.28
CA VAL A 78 -1.13 -20.85 9.53
C VAL A 78 -1.90 -20.23 10.69
N THR A 79 -2.52 -19.08 10.48
CA THR A 79 -3.07 -18.23 11.55
C THR A 79 -4.57 -18.43 11.80
N GLY A 80 -5.29 -18.97 10.81
CA GLY A 80 -6.74 -19.02 10.77
C GLY A 80 -7.39 -17.72 10.29
N LYS A 81 -6.59 -16.68 9.96
CA LYS A 81 -7.04 -15.33 9.57
C LYS A 81 -6.34 -14.88 8.29
N TYR A 82 -6.99 -14.01 7.52
CA TYR A 82 -6.35 -13.37 6.37
C TYR A 82 -5.47 -12.18 6.82
N PRO A 83 -4.49 -11.73 6.00
CA PRO A 83 -3.84 -10.45 6.25
C PRO A 83 -4.88 -9.33 6.25
N ALA A 84 -4.73 -8.33 7.13
CA ALA A 84 -5.63 -7.18 7.17
C ALA A 84 -5.38 -6.23 5.98
N VAL A 85 -4.16 -6.20 5.47
CA VAL A 85 -3.76 -5.43 4.29
C VAL A 85 -3.24 -6.40 3.23
N MET A 86 -3.83 -6.39 2.04
CA MET A 86 -3.34 -7.17 0.92
C MET A 86 -2.65 -6.26 -0.10
N GLY A 87 -1.37 -6.53 -0.34
CA GLY A 87 -0.62 -5.91 -1.42
C GLY A 87 -0.92 -6.59 -2.76
N LEU A 88 -0.88 -5.80 -3.84
CA LEU A 88 -1.04 -6.28 -5.22
C LEU A 88 -0.06 -5.53 -6.13
N GLU A 89 0.31 -6.15 -7.25
CA GLU A 89 1.32 -5.62 -8.18
C GLU A 89 0.74 -5.39 -9.58
N LEU A 90 1.05 -4.22 -10.18
CA LEU A 90 0.55 -3.86 -11.50
C LEU A 90 1.63 -3.73 -12.60
N GLY A 91 2.88 -4.09 -12.34
CA GLY A 91 3.94 -4.08 -13.37
C GLY A 91 3.54 -4.93 -14.58
N GLY A 92 3.67 -4.39 -15.79
CA GLY A 92 3.21 -4.99 -17.05
C GLY A 92 1.90 -4.41 -17.58
N ILE A 93 1.05 -3.82 -16.71
CA ILE A 93 -0.21 -3.21 -17.16
C ILE A 93 0.04 -2.04 -18.12
N GLU A 94 1.10 -1.29 -17.91
CA GLU A 94 1.51 -0.20 -18.76
C GLU A 94 1.85 -0.65 -20.19
N MET A 95 2.29 -1.90 -20.34
CA MET A 95 2.57 -2.50 -21.63
C MET A 95 1.31 -3.01 -22.34
N GLY A 96 0.19 -3.16 -21.60
CA GLY A 96 -1.02 -3.80 -22.07
C GLY A 96 -0.91 -5.32 -22.05
N ASP A 97 -0.04 -5.85 -21.19
CA ASP A 97 0.08 -7.28 -20.94
C ASP A 97 -1.23 -7.81 -20.30
N LYS A 98 -1.45 -9.11 -20.33
CA LYS A 98 -2.60 -9.74 -19.68
C LYS A 98 -2.35 -10.07 -18.22
N ALA A 99 -1.09 -10.15 -17.83
CA ALA A 99 -0.65 -10.54 -16.50
C ALA A 99 0.46 -9.61 -16.01
N SER A 100 0.58 -9.50 -14.68
CA SER A 100 1.64 -8.75 -14.01
C SER A 100 3.02 -9.39 -14.23
N LEU A 101 4.05 -8.70 -13.79
CA LEU A 101 5.43 -9.22 -13.80
C LEU A 101 5.58 -10.53 -13.02
N ASP A 102 4.68 -10.79 -12.05
CA ASP A 102 4.61 -12.03 -11.27
C ASP A 102 3.71 -13.11 -11.91
N SER A 103 3.37 -12.92 -13.19
CA SER A 103 2.54 -13.84 -13.99
C SER A 103 1.11 -14.03 -13.45
N VAL A 104 0.56 -13.00 -12.78
CA VAL A 104 -0.81 -12.97 -12.27
C VAL A 104 -1.72 -12.23 -13.25
N ASP A 105 -2.79 -12.87 -13.73
CA ASP A 105 -3.77 -12.23 -14.61
C ASP A 105 -4.38 -10.98 -13.96
N PHE A 106 -4.46 -9.86 -14.67
CA PHE A 106 -5.01 -8.62 -14.11
C PHE A 106 -6.50 -8.72 -13.71
N ASN A 107 -7.27 -9.64 -14.32
CA ASN A 107 -8.62 -9.92 -13.84
C ASN A 107 -8.61 -10.65 -12.50
N LEU A 108 -7.63 -11.54 -12.26
CA LEU A 108 -7.43 -12.16 -10.95
C LEU A 108 -7.04 -11.11 -9.91
N ILE A 109 -6.08 -10.22 -10.22
CA ILE A 109 -5.69 -9.11 -9.33
C ILE A 109 -6.91 -8.26 -8.98
N ARG A 110 -7.72 -7.88 -9.98
CA ARG A 110 -8.95 -7.15 -9.77
C ARG A 110 -9.93 -7.90 -8.87
N LYS A 111 -10.16 -9.20 -9.14
CA LYS A 111 -11.05 -10.04 -8.34
C LYS A 111 -10.56 -10.17 -6.90
N ALA A 112 -9.26 -10.38 -6.69
CA ALA A 112 -8.65 -10.46 -5.37
C ALA A 112 -8.83 -9.15 -4.58
N ALA A 113 -8.55 -7.99 -5.19
CA ALA A 113 -8.77 -6.69 -4.59
C ALA A 113 -10.22 -6.50 -4.12
N LEU A 114 -11.19 -6.80 -4.98
CA LEU A 114 -12.62 -6.66 -4.66
C LEU A 114 -13.05 -7.65 -3.58
N THR A 115 -12.60 -8.90 -3.63
CA THR A 115 -12.92 -9.94 -2.64
C THR A 115 -12.38 -9.56 -1.26
N HIS A 116 -11.13 -9.12 -1.20
CA HIS A 116 -10.49 -8.71 0.05
C HIS A 116 -11.17 -7.48 0.66
N ALA A 117 -11.43 -6.45 -0.13
CA ALA A 117 -12.12 -5.25 0.32
C ALA A 117 -13.56 -5.53 0.78
N GLN A 118 -14.31 -6.41 0.09
CA GLN A 118 -15.66 -6.83 0.50
C GLN A 118 -15.68 -7.58 1.82
N SER A 119 -14.59 -8.25 2.16
CA SER A 119 -14.40 -8.92 3.46
C SER A 119 -13.97 -7.94 4.58
N GLY A 120 -13.79 -6.66 4.27
CA GLY A 120 -13.36 -5.63 5.23
C GLY A 120 -11.85 -5.41 5.28
N GLY A 121 -11.09 -6.04 4.40
CA GLY A 121 -9.64 -5.85 4.27
C GLY A 121 -9.26 -4.58 3.52
N ILE A 122 -8.02 -4.16 3.65
CA ILE A 122 -7.42 -3.00 2.98
C ILE A 122 -6.60 -3.48 1.78
N VAL A 123 -6.69 -2.77 0.67
CA VAL A 123 -5.91 -3.04 -0.54
C VAL A 123 -4.82 -1.98 -0.69
N THR A 124 -3.57 -2.42 -0.88
CA THR A 124 -2.47 -1.57 -1.32
C THR A 124 -1.93 -2.07 -2.66
N ILE A 125 -1.53 -1.16 -3.53
CA ILE A 125 -1.08 -1.48 -4.89
C ILE A 125 0.27 -0.81 -5.14
N SER A 126 1.27 -1.63 -5.47
CA SER A 126 2.57 -1.23 -6.01
C SER A 126 2.61 -1.32 -7.53
N TRP A 127 3.60 -0.70 -8.14
CA TRP A 127 3.80 -0.72 -9.57
C TRP A 127 5.28 -0.72 -9.92
N HIS A 128 5.74 -1.78 -10.57
CA HIS A 128 7.09 -1.95 -11.10
C HIS A 128 7.08 -1.88 -12.63
N PRO A 129 6.93 -0.69 -13.24
CA PRO A 129 6.84 -0.58 -14.69
C PRO A 129 8.16 -0.91 -15.36
N ARG A 130 8.06 -1.47 -16.56
CA ARG A 130 9.22 -1.71 -17.42
C ARG A 130 9.93 -0.41 -17.78
N ASN A 131 11.23 -0.51 -18.08
CA ASN A 131 11.98 0.63 -18.56
C ASN A 131 11.57 0.94 -20.03
N PRO A 132 10.88 2.07 -20.28
CA PRO A 132 10.33 2.35 -21.61
C PRO A 132 11.38 2.79 -22.63
N LEU A 133 12.55 3.23 -22.16
CA LEU A 133 13.62 3.71 -23.04
C LEU A 133 14.47 2.56 -23.59
N THR A 134 14.66 1.53 -22.77
CA THR A 134 15.53 0.38 -23.11
C THR A 134 14.75 -0.87 -23.48
N GLY A 135 13.48 -0.96 -23.04
CA GLY A 135 12.65 -2.16 -23.15
C GLY A 135 12.96 -3.23 -22.08
N GLY A 136 13.82 -2.92 -21.11
CA GLY A 136 14.13 -3.78 -19.96
C GLY A 136 13.02 -3.76 -18.90
N ASP A 137 13.29 -4.38 -17.75
CA ASP A 137 12.39 -4.39 -16.59
C ASP A 137 12.56 -3.13 -15.71
N ALA A 138 11.93 -3.13 -14.53
CA ALA A 138 12.04 -2.03 -13.55
C ALA A 138 13.48 -1.86 -13.02
N TRP A 139 14.26 -2.94 -12.99
CA TRP A 139 15.65 -2.96 -12.51
C TRP A 139 16.69 -2.64 -13.61
N ASP A 140 16.25 -2.36 -14.83
CA ASP A 140 17.17 -1.89 -15.88
C ASP A 140 17.55 -0.43 -15.64
N VAL A 141 18.68 -0.24 -15.00
CA VAL A 141 19.28 1.06 -14.64
C VAL A 141 20.37 1.50 -15.62
N SER A 142 20.35 0.99 -16.85
CA SER A 142 21.37 1.28 -17.86
C SER A 142 21.30 2.71 -18.42
N SER A 143 20.24 3.48 -18.12
CA SER A 143 20.06 4.87 -18.53
C SER A 143 19.53 5.74 -17.41
N ASP A 144 20.08 6.93 -17.27
CA ASP A 144 19.61 8.01 -16.37
C ASP A 144 18.69 9.02 -17.08
N GLN A 145 18.25 8.73 -18.30
CA GLN A 145 17.40 9.62 -19.12
C GLN A 145 15.92 9.19 -19.11
N VAL A 146 15.57 8.07 -18.46
CA VAL A 146 14.24 7.46 -18.57
C VAL A 146 13.15 8.39 -18.04
N VAL A 147 13.29 8.89 -16.80
CA VAL A 147 12.30 9.78 -16.20
C VAL A 147 12.14 11.05 -17.02
N LYS A 148 13.24 11.66 -17.43
CA LYS A 148 13.22 12.86 -18.28
C LYS A 148 12.51 12.63 -19.61
N ALA A 149 12.69 11.47 -20.23
CA ALA A 149 12.03 11.13 -21.48
C ALA A 149 10.50 11.00 -21.34
N LEU A 150 10.00 10.59 -20.16
CA LEU A 150 8.57 10.44 -19.89
C LEU A 150 7.86 11.76 -19.55
N LEU A 151 8.59 12.74 -19.01
CA LEU A 151 8.02 14.03 -18.61
C LEU A 151 7.58 14.87 -19.81
N GLU A 152 6.80 15.91 -19.56
CA GLU A 152 6.32 16.85 -20.59
C GLU A 152 7.48 17.40 -21.42
N GLY A 153 7.37 17.30 -22.73
CA GLY A 153 8.43 17.67 -23.69
C GLY A 153 9.50 16.60 -23.91
N GLY A 154 9.47 15.47 -23.19
CA GLY A 154 10.31 14.31 -23.43
C GLY A 154 9.82 13.45 -24.60
N GLU A 155 10.73 12.66 -25.19
CA GLU A 155 10.44 11.85 -26.38
C GLU A 155 9.46 10.69 -26.14
N LEU A 156 9.26 10.29 -24.89
CA LEU A 156 8.34 9.20 -24.47
C LEU A 156 7.10 9.72 -23.73
N HIS A 157 6.83 11.03 -23.78
CA HIS A 157 5.66 11.61 -23.08
C HIS A 157 4.33 11.04 -23.58
N ASP A 158 4.17 10.83 -24.87
CA ASP A 158 2.96 10.22 -25.43
C ASP A 158 2.79 8.77 -24.95
N LEU A 159 3.89 8.02 -24.80
CA LEU A 159 3.87 6.67 -24.24
C LEU A 159 3.46 6.69 -22.77
N PHE A 160 3.97 7.65 -21.98
CA PHE A 160 3.55 7.82 -20.59
C PHE A 160 2.04 8.07 -20.47
N ASN A 161 1.48 8.89 -21.37
CA ASN A 161 0.03 9.12 -21.42
C ASN A 161 -0.75 7.82 -21.70
N VAL A 162 -0.26 6.96 -22.59
CA VAL A 162 -0.85 5.62 -22.82
C VAL A 162 -0.77 4.75 -21.57
N TRP A 163 0.34 4.79 -20.84
CA TRP A 163 0.49 4.07 -19.57
C TRP A 163 -0.55 4.53 -18.53
N MET A 164 -0.72 5.84 -18.42
CA MET A 164 -1.69 6.43 -17.50
C MET A 164 -3.14 6.05 -17.84
N VAL A 165 -3.47 5.95 -19.15
CA VAL A 165 -4.79 5.44 -19.57
C VAL A 165 -5.01 4.03 -19.05
N ARG A 166 -4.08 3.11 -19.30
CA ARG A 166 -4.20 1.70 -18.90
C ARG A 166 -4.28 1.53 -17.38
N MET A 167 -3.41 2.24 -16.66
CA MET A 167 -3.44 2.28 -15.19
C MET A 167 -4.77 2.82 -14.67
N GLY A 168 -5.24 3.92 -15.25
CA GLY A 168 -6.52 4.53 -14.88
C GLY A 168 -7.71 3.59 -15.15
N ASP A 169 -7.74 2.91 -16.30
CA ASP A 169 -8.79 1.95 -16.65
C ASP A 169 -8.84 0.79 -15.63
N PHE A 170 -7.68 0.29 -15.19
CA PHE A 170 -7.63 -0.74 -14.16
C PHE A 170 -8.14 -0.23 -12.81
N LEU A 171 -7.63 0.91 -12.34
CA LEU A 171 -8.02 1.49 -11.05
C LEU A 171 -9.52 1.86 -11.02
N GLU A 172 -10.08 2.40 -12.11
CA GLU A 172 -11.52 2.63 -12.24
C GLU A 172 -12.33 1.34 -12.16
N SER A 173 -11.81 0.23 -12.68
CA SER A 173 -12.49 -1.07 -12.64
C SER A 173 -12.68 -1.61 -11.22
N LEU A 174 -11.95 -1.09 -10.23
CA LEU A 174 -12.09 -1.42 -8.81
C LEU A 174 -13.30 -0.72 -8.15
N GLY A 175 -13.93 0.24 -8.86
CA GLY A 175 -15.08 1.01 -8.33
C GLY A 175 -14.68 1.94 -7.19
N ASP A 176 -15.53 2.04 -6.18
CA ASP A 176 -15.35 2.99 -5.08
C ASP A 176 -14.54 2.44 -3.89
N ILE A 177 -13.94 1.23 -4.00
CA ILE A 177 -13.11 0.74 -2.90
C ILE A 177 -11.91 1.67 -2.69
N PRO A 178 -11.57 2.04 -1.43
CA PRO A 178 -10.36 2.82 -1.19
C PRO A 178 -9.12 1.95 -1.41
N VAL A 179 -8.13 2.50 -2.10
CA VAL A 179 -6.89 1.80 -2.44
C VAL A 179 -5.71 2.66 -2.00
N ILE A 180 -4.78 2.07 -1.26
CA ILE A 180 -3.47 2.69 -1.01
C ILE A 180 -2.63 2.47 -2.26
N PHE A 181 -2.44 3.52 -3.06
CA PHE A 181 -1.64 3.46 -4.28
C PHE A 181 -0.22 3.95 -4.00
N ARG A 182 0.76 3.11 -4.30
CA ARG A 182 2.17 3.29 -3.96
C ARG A 182 3.06 3.19 -5.21
N PRO A 183 2.93 4.15 -6.15
CA PRO A 183 3.78 4.20 -7.34
C PRO A 183 5.18 4.73 -6.99
N TRP A 184 6.18 4.37 -7.81
CA TRP A 184 7.53 4.94 -7.75
C TRP A 184 8.21 4.80 -6.38
N HIS A 185 7.92 3.71 -5.67
CA HIS A 185 8.46 3.41 -4.35
C HIS A 185 9.98 3.18 -4.38
N GLU A 186 10.61 3.08 -3.20
CA GLU A 186 12.05 2.85 -3.02
C GLU A 186 12.95 3.84 -3.80
N ASN A 187 12.44 5.04 -4.06
CA ASN A 187 13.07 6.05 -4.90
C ASN A 187 14.42 6.59 -4.36
N SER A 188 14.73 6.34 -3.09
CA SER A 188 16.04 6.68 -2.48
C SER A 188 17.14 5.70 -2.86
N GLY A 189 16.77 4.48 -3.28
CA GLY A 189 17.67 3.49 -3.86
C GLY A 189 18.08 3.83 -5.29
N SER A 190 18.87 2.94 -5.91
CA SER A 190 19.34 3.09 -7.29
C SER A 190 19.23 1.81 -8.09
N TRP A 191 18.33 0.92 -7.68
CA TRP A 191 18.05 -0.35 -8.34
C TRP A 191 16.83 -0.29 -9.26
N PHE A 192 16.02 0.77 -9.18
CA PHE A 192 14.95 1.05 -10.13
C PHE A 192 15.33 2.22 -11.02
N TRP A 193 14.85 2.27 -12.27
CA TRP A 193 15.16 3.33 -13.23
C TRP A 193 14.61 4.72 -12.81
N TRP A 194 13.71 4.81 -11.81
CA TRP A 194 13.25 6.06 -11.19
C TRP A 194 13.99 6.40 -9.89
N GLY A 195 15.05 5.68 -9.55
CA GLY A 195 15.80 5.80 -8.32
C GLY A 195 16.73 7.00 -8.26
N ALA A 196 17.37 7.18 -7.09
CA ALA A 196 18.12 8.40 -6.73
C ALA A 196 19.27 8.76 -7.69
N ARG A 197 19.94 7.78 -8.33
CA ARG A 197 21.04 8.03 -9.27
C ARG A 197 20.58 8.11 -10.73
N LEU A 198 19.31 7.78 -11.00
CA LEU A 198 18.77 7.62 -12.34
C LEU A 198 17.93 8.83 -12.77
N CYS A 199 17.55 9.69 -11.84
CA CYS A 199 16.89 10.96 -12.11
C CYS A 199 17.14 11.94 -10.99
N THR A 200 17.01 13.23 -11.28
CA THR A 200 17.08 14.28 -10.25
C THR A 200 15.88 14.22 -9.31
N ALA A 201 16.00 14.81 -8.11
CA ALA A 201 14.90 14.91 -7.18
C ALA A 201 13.68 15.65 -7.77
N GLN A 202 13.93 16.65 -8.63
CA GLN A 202 12.85 17.39 -9.29
C GLN A 202 12.14 16.53 -10.34
N GLU A 203 12.86 15.82 -11.20
CA GLU A 203 12.29 14.92 -12.20
C GLU A 203 11.43 13.82 -11.53
N TYR A 204 11.90 13.26 -10.42
CA TYR A 204 11.09 12.30 -9.65
C TYR A 204 9.79 12.93 -9.12
N LYS A 205 9.87 14.12 -8.51
CA LYS A 205 8.67 14.82 -8.04
C LYS A 205 7.71 15.13 -9.18
N ASP A 206 8.21 15.53 -10.33
CA ASP A 206 7.41 15.84 -11.51
C ASP A 206 6.74 14.57 -12.06
N LEU A 207 7.43 13.43 -12.08
CA LEU A 207 6.86 12.13 -12.46
C LEU A 207 5.72 11.71 -11.52
N PHE A 208 5.94 11.79 -10.21
CA PHE A 208 4.92 11.46 -9.21
C PHE A 208 3.70 12.39 -9.33
N ARG A 209 3.94 13.70 -9.48
CA ARG A 209 2.88 14.70 -9.65
C ARG A 209 2.12 14.54 -10.96
N ALA A 210 2.79 14.19 -12.05
CA ALA A 210 2.15 13.91 -13.35
C ALA A 210 1.22 12.69 -13.23
N THR A 211 1.67 11.62 -12.58
CA THR A 211 0.87 10.41 -12.30
C THR A 211 -0.38 10.78 -11.48
N TRP A 212 -0.21 11.53 -10.39
CA TRP A 212 -1.31 12.00 -9.55
C TRP A 212 -2.29 12.89 -10.31
N THR A 213 -1.77 13.85 -11.09
CA THR A 213 -2.60 14.79 -11.85
C THR A 213 -3.49 14.04 -12.82
N TYR A 214 -2.93 13.09 -13.57
CA TYR A 214 -3.73 12.31 -14.50
C TYR A 214 -4.81 11.47 -13.77
N LEU A 215 -4.43 10.68 -12.77
CA LEU A 215 -5.37 9.77 -12.11
C LEU A 215 -6.42 10.51 -11.28
N VAL A 216 -6.06 11.60 -10.60
CA VAL A 216 -6.98 12.32 -9.70
C VAL A 216 -7.71 13.46 -10.40
N LYS A 217 -7.00 14.31 -11.17
CA LYS A 217 -7.63 15.50 -11.77
C LYS A 217 -8.31 15.20 -13.10
N ASP A 218 -7.66 14.41 -13.95
CA ASP A 218 -8.19 14.16 -15.29
C ASP A 218 -9.17 12.98 -15.30
N ARG A 219 -8.89 11.91 -14.50
CA ARG A 219 -9.75 10.72 -14.41
C ARG A 219 -10.76 10.78 -13.25
N GLY A 220 -10.53 11.61 -12.24
CA GLY A 220 -11.45 11.76 -11.10
C GLY A 220 -11.37 10.62 -10.06
N LEU A 221 -10.27 9.88 -9.99
CA LEU A 221 -10.07 8.79 -9.03
C LEU A 221 -9.78 9.37 -7.63
N THR A 222 -10.83 9.66 -6.89
CA THR A 222 -10.77 10.29 -5.56
C THR A 222 -10.72 9.31 -4.40
N ASN A 223 -10.76 8.01 -4.69
CA ASN A 223 -10.68 6.91 -3.72
C ASN A 223 -9.24 6.42 -3.46
N LEU A 224 -8.23 7.01 -4.12
CA LEU A 224 -6.83 6.64 -3.96
C LEU A 224 -6.20 7.36 -2.76
N VAL A 225 -5.62 6.60 -1.83
CA VAL A 225 -4.71 7.06 -0.77
C VAL A 225 -3.28 6.97 -1.31
N TRP A 226 -2.62 8.11 -1.48
CA TRP A 226 -1.30 8.18 -2.10
C TRP A 226 -0.21 7.94 -1.07
N CYS A 227 0.53 6.85 -1.22
CA CYS A 227 1.63 6.48 -0.35
C CYS A 227 2.97 6.83 -0.99
N TYR A 228 3.81 7.56 -0.25
CA TYR A 228 5.20 7.82 -0.61
C TYR A 228 6.11 7.01 0.29
N SER A 229 6.88 6.08 -0.27
CA SER A 229 7.71 5.11 0.47
C SER A 229 9.11 4.97 -0.12
N PRO A 230 10.06 5.80 0.32
CA PRO A 230 11.49 5.57 0.09
C PRO A 230 11.98 4.31 0.81
N ASN A 231 13.15 3.82 0.41
CA ASN A 231 13.87 2.80 1.17
C ASN A 231 14.44 3.39 2.48
N SER A 232 14.63 2.54 3.48
CA SER A 232 15.19 2.88 4.79
C SER A 232 16.66 3.35 4.75
N GLY A 233 17.22 3.67 5.90
CA GLY A 233 18.64 4.00 6.06
C GLY A 233 19.02 5.41 5.58
N ILE A 234 18.05 6.31 5.38
CA ILE A 234 18.25 7.68 4.92
C ILE A 234 17.93 8.70 6.01
N SER A 235 18.51 9.89 5.90
CA SER A 235 18.22 11.02 6.78
C SER A 235 16.85 11.65 6.49
N PRO A 236 16.31 12.48 7.42
CA PRO A 236 15.07 13.23 7.16
C PRO A 236 15.16 14.12 5.91
N ASP A 237 16.30 14.78 5.69
CA ASP A 237 16.51 15.64 4.53
C ASP A 237 16.52 14.84 3.22
N GLU A 238 17.13 13.65 3.21
CA GLU A 238 17.11 12.75 2.05
C GLU A 238 15.69 12.25 1.79
N TYR A 239 14.94 11.85 2.84
CA TYR A 239 13.53 11.46 2.72
C TYR A 239 12.71 12.56 2.05
N MET A 240 12.83 13.79 2.54
CA MET A 240 12.05 14.93 2.04
C MET A 240 12.57 15.49 0.71
N SER A 241 13.82 15.20 0.31
CA SER A 241 14.40 15.73 -0.93
C SER A 241 13.58 15.41 -2.17
N ARG A 242 12.96 14.21 -2.21
CA ARG A 242 12.13 13.71 -3.30
C ARG A 242 10.63 13.73 -3.00
N TYR A 243 10.24 14.20 -1.81
CA TYR A 243 8.83 14.24 -1.38
C TYR A 243 7.97 15.09 -2.33
N PRO A 244 6.88 14.53 -2.90
CA PRO A 244 6.09 15.23 -3.91
C PRO A 244 5.26 16.40 -3.39
N GLY A 245 4.95 16.43 -2.09
CA GLY A 245 4.21 17.49 -1.42
C GLY A 245 2.98 17.00 -0.64
N ASP A 246 2.60 17.77 0.39
CA ASP A 246 1.49 17.45 1.29
C ASP A 246 0.11 17.47 0.60
N ASP A 247 0.03 18.18 -0.52
CA ASP A 247 -1.18 18.30 -1.34
C ASP A 247 -1.49 17.03 -2.15
N ILE A 248 -0.52 16.11 -2.24
CA ILE A 248 -0.61 14.87 -3.02
C ILE A 248 -0.53 13.64 -2.13
N VAL A 249 0.48 13.59 -1.25
CA VAL A 249 0.75 12.42 -0.41
C VAL A 249 -0.19 12.39 0.79
N ASP A 250 -0.76 11.23 1.07
CA ASP A 250 -1.68 10.99 2.18
C ASP A 250 -1.07 10.15 3.29
N LEU A 251 -0.11 9.28 2.93
CA LEU A 251 0.52 8.28 3.79
C LEU A 251 2.02 8.27 3.55
N LEU A 252 2.82 8.32 4.62
CA LEU A 252 4.27 8.19 4.56
C LEU A 252 4.66 6.74 4.86
N GLY A 253 5.43 6.13 3.98
CA GLY A 253 5.93 4.78 4.13
C GLY A 253 7.44 4.68 4.17
N VAL A 254 7.93 3.52 4.55
CA VAL A 254 9.33 3.10 4.41
C VAL A 254 9.36 1.63 4.06
N ASP A 255 10.27 1.25 3.17
CA ASP A 255 10.53 -0.13 2.80
C ASP A 255 11.85 -0.56 3.44
N HIS A 256 11.84 -1.70 4.17
CA HIS A 256 13.02 -2.19 4.89
C HIS A 256 13.03 -3.70 4.99
N TYR A 257 14.10 -4.32 4.50
CA TYR A 257 14.29 -5.76 4.48
C TYR A 257 15.51 -6.19 5.30
N GLU A 258 15.43 -7.38 5.90
CA GLU A 258 16.60 -8.04 6.48
C GLU A 258 17.36 -8.80 5.40
N PHE A 259 18.66 -8.57 5.35
CA PHE A 259 19.59 -9.33 4.52
C PHE A 259 20.58 -10.07 5.42
N VAL A 260 20.55 -11.41 5.34
CA VAL A 260 21.47 -12.24 6.12
C VAL A 260 22.90 -12.01 5.66
N ALA A 261 23.75 -11.56 6.57
CA ALA A 261 25.16 -11.28 6.31
C ALA A 261 26.05 -12.45 6.79
N PRO A 262 27.33 -12.49 6.37
CA PRO A 262 28.26 -13.57 6.72
C PRO A 262 28.51 -13.76 8.23
N ASP A 263 28.21 -12.76 9.06
CA ASP A 263 28.31 -12.81 10.52
C ASP A 263 27.10 -13.47 11.22
N GLY A 264 26.11 -13.91 10.46
CA GLY A 264 25.03 -14.77 10.91
C GLY A 264 23.70 -14.06 11.19
N LEU A 265 22.68 -14.87 11.49
CA LEU A 265 21.28 -14.43 11.67
C LEU A 265 21.09 -13.46 12.83
N GLU A 266 21.67 -13.76 13.99
CA GLU A 266 21.55 -12.88 15.17
C GLU A 266 22.08 -11.47 14.89
N ALA A 267 23.23 -11.37 14.24
CA ALA A 267 23.83 -10.08 13.91
C ALA A 267 23.06 -9.35 12.80
N SER A 268 22.50 -10.07 11.81
CA SER A 268 21.67 -9.45 10.78
C SER A 268 20.33 -8.96 11.35
N GLY A 269 19.67 -9.77 12.18
CA GLY A 269 18.43 -9.39 12.85
C GLY A 269 18.59 -8.15 13.74
N GLN A 270 19.71 -8.06 14.48
CA GLN A 270 19.99 -6.86 15.29
C GLN A 270 20.19 -5.61 14.42
N ARG A 271 20.94 -5.71 13.31
CA ARG A 271 21.12 -4.59 12.38
C ARG A 271 19.81 -4.17 11.73
N PHE A 272 19.00 -5.13 11.29
CA PHE A 272 17.68 -4.90 10.76
C PHE A 272 16.82 -4.10 11.76
N ALA A 273 16.74 -4.60 13.01
CA ALA A 273 15.94 -3.95 14.05
C ALA A 273 16.44 -2.52 14.35
N ASP A 274 17.76 -2.34 14.50
CA ASP A 274 18.35 -1.02 14.79
C ASP A 274 18.13 -0.01 13.67
N GLU A 275 18.22 -0.44 12.41
CA GLU A 275 18.01 0.43 11.25
C GLU A 275 16.52 0.72 11.03
N LEU A 276 15.65 -0.28 11.20
CA LEU A 276 14.21 -0.09 11.14
C LEU A 276 13.73 0.89 12.20
N GLN A 277 14.16 0.74 13.45
CA GLN A 277 13.79 1.64 14.54
C GLN A 277 14.25 3.07 14.29
N ARG A 278 15.47 3.27 13.75
CA ARG A 278 15.93 4.61 13.34
C ARG A 278 15.05 5.20 12.24
N SER A 279 14.73 4.39 11.22
CA SER A 279 13.89 4.83 10.10
C SER A 279 12.46 5.14 10.54
N LEU A 280 11.86 4.31 11.42
CA LEU A 280 10.54 4.55 12.00
C LEU A 280 10.51 5.77 12.91
N SER A 281 11.60 6.05 13.67
CA SER A 281 11.71 7.27 14.48
C SER A 281 11.70 8.53 13.61
N ILE A 282 12.43 8.50 12.48
CA ILE A 282 12.42 9.58 11.48
C ILE A 282 11.02 9.70 10.87
N LEU A 283 10.44 8.60 10.45
CA LEU A 283 9.12 8.57 9.82
C LEU A 283 8.03 9.11 10.76
N GLN A 284 8.08 8.75 12.04
CA GLN A 284 7.16 9.27 13.07
C GLN A 284 7.28 10.79 13.21
N ALA A 285 8.50 11.31 13.26
CA ALA A 285 8.72 12.76 13.35
C ALA A 285 8.19 13.50 12.11
N LEU A 286 8.42 12.94 10.91
CA LEU A 286 7.89 13.47 9.65
C LEU A 286 6.36 13.36 9.59
N GLY A 287 5.78 12.22 10.01
CA GLY A 287 4.33 12.03 10.08
C GLY A 287 3.63 13.09 10.94
N ILE A 288 4.20 13.36 12.12
CA ILE A 288 3.70 14.44 13.00
C ILE A 288 3.86 15.82 12.32
N GLY A 289 5.04 16.09 11.72
CA GLY A 289 5.34 17.39 11.09
C GLY A 289 4.47 17.71 9.88
N HIS A 290 4.03 16.68 9.14
CA HIS A 290 3.23 16.79 7.93
C HIS A 290 1.76 16.39 8.12
N ASP A 291 1.34 16.04 9.35
CA ASP A 291 -0.01 15.55 9.68
C ASP A 291 -0.43 14.35 8.78
N LYS A 292 0.45 13.35 8.71
CA LYS A 292 0.24 12.13 7.90
C LYS A 292 0.39 10.88 8.76
N PRO A 293 -0.46 9.86 8.57
CA PRO A 293 -0.21 8.53 9.09
C PRO A 293 1.07 7.94 8.45
N ILE A 294 1.64 6.94 9.13
CA ILE A 294 2.87 6.28 8.69
C ILE A 294 2.69 4.77 8.60
N CYS A 295 3.50 4.10 7.78
CA CYS A 295 3.48 2.64 7.63
C CYS A 295 4.87 2.06 7.32
N LEU A 296 5.05 0.78 7.64
CA LEU A 296 6.11 -0.07 7.08
C LEU A 296 5.54 -0.73 5.84
N SER A 297 5.76 -0.09 4.68
CA SER A 297 5.07 -0.41 3.44
C SER A 297 5.56 -1.69 2.78
N GLU A 298 6.82 -2.08 3.02
CA GLU A 298 7.37 -3.39 2.72
C GLU A 298 8.40 -3.80 3.76
N THR A 299 8.41 -5.10 4.09
CA THR A 299 9.43 -5.70 4.96
C THR A 299 9.55 -7.21 4.72
N GLY A 300 10.55 -7.81 5.32
CA GLY A 300 10.68 -9.26 5.36
C GLY A 300 12.10 -9.75 5.53
N LEU A 301 12.21 -11.05 5.80
CA LEU A 301 13.42 -11.85 5.76
C LEU A 301 13.22 -12.95 4.72
N GLU A 302 13.92 -12.88 3.60
CA GLU A 302 13.74 -13.84 2.51
C GLU A 302 14.07 -15.27 2.96
N SER A 303 13.22 -16.21 2.59
CA SER A 303 13.30 -17.63 2.96
C SER A 303 13.18 -17.94 4.46
N LEU A 304 12.94 -16.95 5.31
CA LEU A 304 12.73 -17.08 6.75
C LEU A 304 13.70 -18.07 7.44
N PRO A 305 15.02 -17.90 7.30
CA PRO A 305 16.00 -18.81 7.92
C PRO A 305 16.04 -18.70 9.45
N ASP A 306 15.45 -17.65 10.05
CA ASP A 306 15.19 -17.55 11.49
C ASP A 306 13.74 -17.96 11.78
N PRO A 307 13.47 -19.12 12.37
CA PRO A 307 12.11 -19.59 12.66
C PRO A 307 11.42 -18.78 13.76
N THR A 308 12.11 -17.86 14.41
CA THR A 308 11.58 -16.97 15.48
C THR A 308 11.58 -15.49 15.10
N TRP A 309 11.77 -15.19 13.84
CA TRP A 309 11.91 -13.83 13.33
C TRP A 309 10.73 -12.90 13.68
N TRP A 310 9.53 -13.42 13.68
CA TRP A 310 8.32 -12.66 13.90
C TRP A 310 8.22 -12.07 15.30
N THR A 311 8.44 -12.93 16.32
CA THR A 311 8.31 -12.52 17.73
C THR A 311 9.61 -11.94 18.30
N ASN A 312 10.79 -12.36 17.78
CA ASN A 312 12.07 -11.96 18.34
C ASN A 312 12.77 -10.82 17.58
N VAL A 313 12.45 -10.60 16.30
CA VAL A 313 13.09 -9.56 15.47
C VAL A 313 12.09 -8.51 15.02
N LEU A 314 11.06 -8.89 14.24
CA LEU A 314 10.13 -7.92 13.67
C LEU A 314 9.30 -7.21 14.75
N TYR A 315 8.60 -7.97 15.59
CA TYR A 315 7.69 -7.38 16.56
C TYR A 315 8.37 -6.40 17.54
N PRO A 316 9.51 -6.73 18.15
CA PRO A 316 10.23 -5.77 19.00
C PRO A 316 10.70 -4.52 18.27
N ALA A 317 10.94 -4.62 16.95
CA ALA A 317 11.37 -3.48 16.14
C ALA A 317 10.22 -2.50 15.80
N ILE A 318 8.97 -2.96 15.77
CA ILE A 318 7.82 -2.16 15.30
C ILE A 318 6.83 -1.75 16.40
N LYS A 319 6.68 -2.52 17.47
CA LYS A 319 5.57 -2.40 18.46
C LYS A 319 5.46 -1.03 19.14
N ASP A 320 6.54 -0.29 19.24
CA ASP A 320 6.59 1.00 19.94
C ASP A 320 6.38 2.20 18.99
N TYR A 321 6.08 1.94 17.71
CA TYR A 321 5.89 2.96 16.69
C TYR A 321 4.44 3.01 16.20
N PRO A 322 3.90 4.22 15.95
CA PRO A 322 2.49 4.41 15.53
C PRO A 322 2.30 4.14 14.03
N ILE A 323 2.75 2.98 13.55
CA ILE A 323 2.58 2.58 12.15
C ILE A 323 1.18 2.00 11.92
N ALA A 324 0.54 2.36 10.82
CA ALA A 324 -0.78 1.87 10.48
C ALA A 324 -0.75 0.39 10.09
N TYR A 325 0.28 -0.03 9.37
CA TYR A 325 0.49 -1.43 9.00
C TYR A 325 1.96 -1.75 8.77
N ALA A 326 2.26 -3.05 8.79
CA ALA A 326 3.50 -3.65 8.32
C ALA A 326 3.17 -4.73 7.31
N LEU A 327 3.70 -4.62 6.07
CA LEU A 327 3.42 -5.55 4.99
C LEU A 327 4.67 -6.35 4.66
N THR A 328 4.57 -7.68 4.72
CA THR A 328 5.61 -8.58 4.22
C THR A 328 5.41 -8.89 2.76
N TRP A 329 6.54 -9.06 2.04
CA TRP A 329 6.53 -9.32 0.61
C TRP A 329 5.96 -10.70 0.30
N ARG A 330 5.87 -11.03 -0.97
CA ARG A 330 5.15 -12.19 -1.52
C ARG A 330 5.80 -13.53 -1.24
N ASN A 331 5.01 -14.59 -1.31
CA ASN A 331 5.47 -15.96 -1.41
C ASN A 331 5.41 -16.42 -2.88
N ALA A 332 6.54 -16.41 -3.60
CA ALA A 332 6.54 -16.76 -5.01
C ALA A 332 6.15 -18.21 -5.25
N HIS A 333 5.23 -18.44 -6.19
CA HIS A 333 4.76 -19.80 -6.53
C HIS A 333 5.76 -20.58 -7.37
N ASP A 334 6.70 -19.91 -8.03
CA ASP A 334 7.65 -20.41 -9.02
C ASP A 334 9.12 -20.27 -8.63
N GLN A 335 9.38 -19.73 -7.43
CA GLN A 335 10.73 -19.54 -6.87
C GLN A 335 10.79 -20.12 -5.45
N GLU A 336 11.35 -21.30 -5.30
CA GLU A 336 11.34 -22.09 -4.06
C GLU A 336 11.82 -21.33 -2.81
N LYS A 337 12.76 -20.39 -2.97
CA LYS A 337 13.38 -19.66 -1.86
C LYS A 337 12.91 -18.20 -1.73
N HIS A 338 12.03 -17.74 -2.62
CA HIS A 338 11.54 -16.38 -2.60
C HIS A 338 10.17 -16.32 -1.90
N PHE A 339 10.21 -16.32 -0.57
CA PHE A 339 9.02 -16.22 0.26
C PHE A 339 9.33 -15.43 1.54
N TYR A 340 8.29 -14.77 2.08
CA TYR A 340 8.40 -13.85 3.21
C TYR A 340 7.32 -14.07 4.28
N ALA A 341 6.44 -15.03 4.09
CA ALA A 341 5.48 -15.49 5.10
C ALA A 341 5.50 -17.03 5.19
N PRO A 342 5.30 -17.61 6.38
CA PRO A 342 5.18 -19.06 6.55
C PRO A 342 3.90 -19.60 5.90
N TRP A 343 3.91 -20.88 5.56
CA TRP A 343 2.75 -21.69 5.19
C TRP A 343 2.58 -22.86 6.15
N GLU A 344 1.47 -23.58 6.07
CA GLU A 344 1.22 -24.74 6.93
C GLU A 344 2.32 -25.80 6.78
N GLY A 345 2.93 -26.17 7.90
CA GLY A 345 4.05 -27.12 7.96
C GLY A 345 5.44 -26.54 7.81
N PHE A 346 5.58 -25.23 7.59
CA PHE A 346 6.88 -24.55 7.64
C PHE A 346 7.41 -24.46 9.07
N GLU A 347 8.73 -24.58 9.27
CA GLU A 347 9.38 -24.59 10.59
C GLU A 347 9.03 -23.36 11.45
N GLY A 348 8.98 -22.16 10.85
CA GLY A 348 8.64 -20.89 11.52
C GLY A 348 7.13 -20.62 11.68
N ALA A 349 6.24 -21.54 11.25
CA ALA A 349 4.79 -21.31 11.30
C ALA A 349 4.25 -21.09 12.72
N ALA A 350 4.82 -21.77 13.71
CA ALA A 350 4.39 -21.63 15.11
C ALA A 350 4.70 -20.24 15.68
N ASP A 351 5.83 -19.64 15.33
CA ASP A 351 6.22 -18.30 15.75
C ASP A 351 5.35 -17.23 15.05
N PHE A 352 5.08 -17.40 13.76
CA PHE A 352 4.16 -16.52 13.04
C PHE A 352 2.73 -16.58 13.60
N LYS A 353 2.27 -17.78 13.98
CA LYS A 353 0.99 -17.91 14.68
C LYS A 353 1.00 -17.17 16.02
N ALA A 354 2.06 -17.31 16.82
CA ALA A 354 2.21 -16.58 18.07
C ALA A 354 2.23 -15.04 17.83
N PHE A 355 2.90 -14.58 16.77
CA PHE A 355 2.86 -13.18 16.35
C PHE A 355 1.42 -12.72 16.02
N SER A 356 0.64 -13.55 15.32
CA SER A 356 -0.76 -13.21 14.96
C SER A 356 -1.72 -13.17 16.15
N GLU A 357 -1.32 -13.71 17.30
CA GLU A 357 -2.09 -13.73 18.55
C GLU A 357 -1.72 -12.57 19.52
N LEU A 358 -0.73 -11.73 19.14
CA LEU A 358 -0.38 -10.53 19.92
C LEU A 358 -1.55 -9.53 19.89
N GLU A 359 -1.78 -8.88 21.05
CA GLU A 359 -2.98 -8.04 21.25
C GLU A 359 -3.03 -6.84 20.29
N ASP A 360 -1.88 -6.28 19.95
CA ASP A 360 -1.73 -5.09 19.10
C ASP A 360 -1.54 -5.41 17.61
N ILE A 361 -1.35 -6.68 17.24
CA ILE A 361 -1.24 -7.09 15.83
C ILE A 361 -2.61 -7.54 15.31
N LYS A 362 -3.05 -6.94 14.20
CA LYS A 362 -4.39 -7.18 13.65
C LYS A 362 -4.35 -7.86 12.30
N PHE A 363 -5.13 -8.90 12.20
CA PHE A 363 -5.45 -9.65 10.99
C PHE A 363 -6.93 -9.46 10.64
N LEU A 364 -7.34 -9.91 9.47
CA LEU A 364 -8.73 -9.94 9.03
C LEU A 364 -9.35 -11.32 9.38
N ASP A 365 -10.47 -11.32 10.09
CA ASP A 365 -11.18 -12.55 10.51
C ASP A 365 -11.89 -13.26 9.34
#